data_44f860b053ba60888ea3ffd43d2d6cd7
#
_entry.id   44f860b053ba60888ea3ffd43d2d6cd7
#
_cell.length_a   1.000
_cell.length_b   1.000
_cell.length_c   1.000
_cell.angle_alpha   90.00
_cell.angle_beta   90.00
_cell.angle_gamma   90.00
#
_symmetry.space_group_name_H-M   'P 1'
#
loop_
_entity.id
_entity.type
_entity.pdbx_description
1 polymer ?
#
loop_
_entity_poly.entity_id
_entity_poly.type
_entity_poly.pdbx_seq_one_letter_code
_entity_poly.pdbx_strand_id
1 'polypeptide(L)'
;VVSENGTAPTAAIPGYRVAGKTGTAQRFDDSCHCYAGYTASFIGFAPADSPKYVVSVTIQDPQGLHWGGALGGPVFKKVMSFTLQSRGVAPTNGKPDTYPLNEKDLNKVKLKQ
;
A
#
# COMPACT_ATOMS: atom_id res chain seq x y z
N VAL A 1 -8.48 2.74 0.17
CA VAL A 1 -7.09 3.00 -0.22
C VAL A 1 -6.50 1.80 -0.91
N VAL A 2 -6.58 0.62 -0.34
CA VAL A 2 -5.96 -0.60 -0.87
C VAL A 2 -6.87 -1.33 -1.87
N SER A 3 -8.14 -0.98 -1.97
CA SER A 3 -9.04 -1.56 -2.97
C SER A 3 -8.66 -1.16 -4.39
N GLU A 4 -9.18 -1.89 -5.38
CA GLU A 4 -8.88 -1.66 -6.80
C GLU A 4 -9.10 -0.23 -7.29
N ASN A 5 -10.06 0.49 -6.69
CA ASN A 5 -10.36 1.89 -7.01
C ASN A 5 -9.73 2.87 -6.01
N GLY A 6 -8.86 2.36 -5.14
CA GLY A 6 -8.18 3.18 -4.15
C GLY A 6 -6.90 3.80 -4.66
N THR A 7 -6.22 4.52 -3.78
CA THR A 7 -4.97 5.23 -4.08
C THR A 7 -3.72 4.34 -4.01
N ALA A 8 -3.84 3.13 -3.49
CA ALA A 8 -2.72 2.18 -3.36
C ALA A 8 -3.15 0.72 -3.59
N PRO A 9 -3.69 0.37 -4.76
CA PRO A 9 -4.10 -1.01 -5.02
C PRO A 9 -2.91 -1.98 -5.04
N THR A 10 -1.70 -1.49 -5.30
CA THR A 10 -0.46 -2.28 -5.30
C THR A 10 -0.03 -2.75 -3.91
N ALA A 11 -0.62 -2.21 -2.85
CA ALA A 11 -0.39 -2.64 -1.47
C ALA A 11 -1.23 -3.88 -1.08
N ALA A 12 -2.14 -4.32 -1.93
CA ALA A 12 -2.99 -5.48 -1.65
C ALA A 12 -2.16 -6.77 -1.55
N ILE A 13 -2.47 -7.59 -0.54
CA ILE A 13 -1.79 -8.86 -0.29
C ILE A 13 -2.82 -9.98 -0.42
N PRO A 14 -2.65 -10.90 -1.38
CA PRO A 14 -3.57 -12.03 -1.52
C PRO A 14 -3.71 -12.84 -0.23
N GLY A 15 -4.93 -13.16 0.15
CA GLY A 15 -5.25 -13.92 1.36
C GLY A 15 -5.38 -13.10 2.62
N TYR A 16 -5.04 -11.82 2.61
CA TYR A 16 -5.10 -10.94 3.77
C TYR A 16 -5.87 -9.67 3.46
N ARG A 17 -6.64 -9.22 4.44
CA ARG A 17 -7.23 -7.89 4.39
C ARG A 17 -6.22 -6.88 4.87
N VAL A 18 -6.00 -5.84 4.07
CA VAL A 18 -5.05 -4.77 4.34
C VAL A 18 -5.79 -3.45 4.43
N ALA A 19 -5.51 -2.69 5.48
CA ALA A 19 -5.94 -1.31 5.60
C ALA A 19 -4.72 -0.41 5.60
N GLY A 20 -4.84 0.74 4.97
CA GLY A 20 -3.71 1.67 4.90
C GLY A 20 -4.10 3.05 4.40
N LYS A 21 -3.13 3.94 4.45
CA LYS A 21 -3.29 5.33 4.00
C LYS A 21 -2.02 5.80 3.30
N THR A 22 -2.22 6.46 2.17
CA THR A 22 -1.17 7.14 1.42
C THR A 22 -0.93 8.54 1.96
N GLY A 23 0.26 9.03 1.80
CA GLY A 23 0.62 10.42 2.05
C GLY A 23 1.60 10.91 0.99
N THR A 24 1.39 12.13 0.53
CA THR A 24 2.31 12.81 -0.38
C THR A 24 2.39 14.25 0.07
N ALA A 25 3.50 14.62 0.68
CA ALA A 25 3.72 15.95 1.23
C ALA A 25 4.88 16.64 0.53
N GLN A 26 4.79 17.95 0.41
CA GLN A 26 5.93 18.75 -0.05
C GLN A 26 6.99 18.83 1.06
N ARG A 27 8.26 18.64 0.66
CA ARG A 27 9.39 18.83 1.57
C ARG A 27 9.75 20.29 1.71
N PHE A 28 9.98 20.72 2.94
CA PHE A 28 10.65 22.00 3.17
C PHE A 28 12.16 21.79 3.07
N ASP A 29 12.83 22.63 2.29
CA ASP A 29 14.29 22.60 2.13
C ASP A 29 14.89 23.84 2.80
N ASP A 30 15.66 23.62 3.86
CA ASP A 30 16.29 24.68 4.62
C ASP A 30 17.34 25.46 3.83
N SER A 31 17.94 24.82 2.80
CA SER A 31 18.97 25.48 1.98
C SER A 31 18.41 26.61 1.12
N CYS A 32 17.17 26.50 0.66
CA CYS A 32 16.50 27.54 -0.13
C CYS A 32 15.39 28.26 0.65
N HIS A 33 15.07 27.85 1.87
CA HIS A 33 13.89 28.28 2.63
C HIS A 33 12.60 28.17 1.82
N CYS A 34 12.45 27.08 1.07
CA CYS A 34 11.35 26.84 0.14
C CYS A 34 10.90 25.39 0.18
N TYR A 35 9.77 25.11 -0.44
CA TYR A 35 9.33 23.74 -0.67
C TYR A 35 10.01 23.20 -1.92
N ALA A 36 10.75 22.11 -1.76
CA ALA A 36 11.45 21.43 -2.86
C ALA A 36 11.33 19.91 -2.71
N GLY A 37 10.76 19.28 -3.73
CA GLY A 37 10.54 17.83 -3.74
C GLY A 37 9.37 17.40 -2.84
N TYR A 38 9.27 16.10 -2.64
CA TYR A 38 8.17 15.47 -1.91
C TYR A 38 8.66 14.44 -0.91
N THR A 39 7.84 14.17 0.09
CA THR A 39 7.94 12.99 0.95
C THR A 39 6.75 12.11 0.62
N ALA A 40 7.00 10.96 0.03
CA ALA A 40 5.99 9.97 -0.30
C ALA A 40 5.91 8.92 0.79
N SER A 41 4.72 8.64 1.28
CA SER A 41 4.53 7.68 2.37
C SER A 41 3.35 6.78 2.15
N PHE A 42 3.44 5.59 2.72
CA PHE A 42 2.34 4.67 2.89
C PHE A 42 2.47 4.00 4.25
N ILE A 43 1.40 3.98 5.01
CA ILE A 43 1.32 3.25 6.27
C ILE A 43 0.11 2.33 6.22
N GLY A 44 0.28 1.10 6.67
CA GLY A 44 -0.80 0.13 6.68
C GLY A 44 -0.65 -0.90 7.77
N PHE A 45 -1.74 -1.62 8.01
CA PHE A 45 -1.75 -2.73 8.93
C PHE A 45 -2.48 -3.93 8.33
N ALA A 46 -2.13 -5.11 8.80
CA ALA A 46 -2.74 -6.36 8.38
C ALA A 46 -2.65 -7.42 9.50
N PRO A 47 -3.57 -8.38 9.54
CA PRO A 47 -4.86 -8.38 8.84
C PRO A 47 -5.79 -7.29 9.38
N ALA A 48 -6.58 -6.66 8.52
CA ALA A 48 -7.44 -5.52 8.93
C ALA A 48 -8.54 -5.90 9.92
N ASP A 49 -9.04 -7.11 9.83
CA ASP A 49 -10.08 -7.66 10.72
C ASP A 49 -9.55 -8.12 12.08
N SER A 50 -8.24 -8.36 12.18
CA SER A 50 -7.55 -8.67 13.46
C SER A 50 -6.09 -8.20 13.37
N PRO A 51 -5.83 -6.89 13.52
CA PRO A 51 -4.51 -6.31 13.25
C PRO A 51 -3.41 -6.94 14.10
N LYS A 52 -2.32 -7.34 13.44
CA LYS A 52 -1.14 -7.93 14.05
C LYS A 52 0.09 -7.05 13.88
N TYR A 53 0.26 -6.47 12.68
CA TYR A 53 1.47 -5.72 12.33
C TYR A 53 1.12 -4.43 11.60
N VAL A 54 1.91 -3.41 11.86
CA VAL A 54 1.87 -2.12 11.17
C VAL A 54 3.20 -1.96 10.43
N VAL A 55 3.13 -1.55 9.17
CA VAL A 55 4.30 -1.22 8.36
C VAL A 55 4.14 0.19 7.81
N SER A 56 5.17 1.00 8.00
CA SER A 56 5.24 2.36 7.45
C SER A 56 6.40 2.45 6.47
N VAL A 57 6.11 2.97 5.28
CA VAL A 57 7.11 3.23 4.23
C VAL A 57 7.16 4.72 3.99
N THR A 58 8.35 5.29 4.09
CA THR A 58 8.58 6.71 3.82
C THR A 58 9.74 6.85 2.84
N ILE A 59 9.52 7.55 1.74
CA ILE A 59 10.51 7.80 0.69
C ILE A 59 10.73 9.30 0.60
N GLN A 60 11.95 9.72 0.86
CA GLN A 60 12.35 11.12 0.85
C GLN A 60 12.85 11.51 -0.54
N ASP A 61 12.30 12.61 -1.07
CA ASP A 61 12.72 13.23 -2.31
C ASP A 61 12.82 12.25 -3.50
N PRO A 62 11.75 11.48 -3.79
CA PRO A 62 11.76 10.60 -4.95
C PRO A 62 11.88 11.42 -6.23
N GLN A 63 12.67 10.91 -7.18
CA GLN A 63 12.84 11.55 -8.47
C GLN A 63 11.82 11.03 -9.47
N GLY A 64 11.10 11.93 -10.15
CA GLY A 64 10.04 11.59 -11.09
C GLY A 64 8.71 11.34 -10.38
N LEU A 65 8.29 10.07 -10.29
CA LEU A 65 7.06 9.71 -9.61
C LEU A 65 7.15 9.99 -8.09
N HIS A 66 6.13 10.63 -7.52
CA HIS A 66 6.16 11.07 -6.10
C HIS A 66 4.90 10.69 -5.30
N TRP A 67 4.01 9.91 -5.86
CA TRP A 67 2.78 9.50 -5.17
C TRP A 67 3.03 8.37 -4.17
N GLY A 68 2.64 8.58 -2.92
CA GLY A 68 2.87 7.61 -1.83
C GLY A 68 2.33 6.22 -2.10
N GLY A 69 1.14 6.13 -2.71
CA GLY A 69 0.56 4.84 -3.08
C GLY A 69 1.34 4.09 -4.14
N ALA A 70 1.83 4.80 -5.16
CA ALA A 70 2.58 4.20 -6.25
C ALA A 70 3.99 3.75 -5.83
N LEU A 71 4.63 4.50 -4.95
CA LEU A 71 5.99 4.20 -4.47
C LEU A 71 6.00 3.30 -3.23
N GLY A 72 5.15 3.63 -2.26
CA GLY A 72 5.10 2.93 -0.97
C GLY A 72 4.32 1.63 -1.01
N GLY A 73 3.30 1.54 -1.84
CA GLY A 73 2.43 0.35 -1.93
C GLY A 73 3.19 -0.94 -2.24
N PRO A 74 3.99 -1.01 -3.30
CA PRO A 74 4.77 -2.21 -3.63
C PRO A 74 5.76 -2.62 -2.54
N VAL A 75 6.42 -1.65 -1.92
CA VAL A 75 7.36 -1.90 -0.81
C VAL A 75 6.60 -2.44 0.41
N PHE A 76 5.48 -1.81 0.76
CA PHE A 76 4.61 -2.28 1.83
C PHE A 76 4.17 -3.73 1.60
N LYS A 77 3.70 -4.04 0.40
CA LYS A 77 3.26 -5.38 0.03
C LYS A 77 4.35 -6.43 0.28
N LYS A 78 5.57 -6.16 -0.16
CA LYS A 78 6.71 -7.07 0.03
C LYS A 78 7.06 -7.26 1.51
N VAL A 79 7.18 -6.17 2.25
CA VAL A 79 7.56 -6.20 3.67
C VAL A 79 6.47 -6.86 4.50
N MET A 80 5.22 -6.46 4.31
CA MET A 80 4.10 -7.02 5.07
C MET A 80 3.86 -8.49 4.74
N SER A 81 3.93 -8.88 3.46
CA SER A 81 3.80 -10.29 3.05
C SER A 81 4.85 -11.16 3.71
N PHE A 82 6.10 -10.73 3.70
CA PHE A 82 7.20 -11.42 4.37
C PHE A 82 6.96 -11.51 5.89
N THR A 83 6.53 -10.42 6.50
CA THR A 83 6.25 -10.37 7.94
C THR A 83 5.14 -11.34 8.32
N LEU A 84 4.04 -11.35 7.60
CA LEU A 84 2.92 -12.25 7.89
C LEU A 84 3.30 -13.71 7.72
N GLN A 85 4.03 -14.04 6.66
CA GLN A 85 4.49 -15.41 6.41
C GLN A 85 5.53 -15.86 7.44
N SER A 86 6.54 -15.05 7.75
CA SER A 86 7.59 -15.40 8.70
C SER A 86 7.08 -15.51 10.14
N ARG A 87 6.00 -14.82 10.48
CA ARG A 87 5.36 -14.89 11.79
C ARG A 87 4.21 -15.92 11.87
N GLY A 88 3.98 -16.64 10.79
CA GLY A 88 2.96 -17.69 10.74
C GLY A 88 1.53 -17.20 10.88
N VAL A 89 1.25 -15.95 10.44
CA VAL A 89 -0.11 -15.43 10.43
C VAL A 89 -0.88 -16.04 9.26
N ALA A 90 -1.87 -16.86 9.57
CA ALA A 90 -2.69 -17.52 8.55
C ALA A 90 -3.57 -16.50 7.80
N PRO A 91 -3.82 -16.72 6.49
CA PRO A 91 -4.81 -15.94 5.74
C PRO A 91 -6.18 -15.98 6.43
N THR A 92 -6.85 -14.84 6.51
CA THR A 92 -8.10 -14.70 7.26
C THR A 92 -9.24 -15.48 6.63
N ASN A 93 -9.29 -15.53 5.31
CA ASN A 93 -10.27 -16.30 4.54
C ASN A 93 -9.51 -17.34 3.72
N GLY A 94 -9.91 -18.59 3.78
CA GLY A 94 -9.28 -19.67 3.02
C GLY A 94 -9.22 -19.46 1.50
N LYS A 95 -9.82 -18.38 0.99
CA LYS A 95 -9.65 -17.86 -0.35
C LYS A 95 -9.01 -16.48 -0.27
N PRO A 96 -7.84 -16.26 -0.88
CA PRO A 96 -7.28 -14.93 -0.97
C PRO A 96 -8.22 -14.02 -1.75
N ASP A 97 -8.60 -12.90 -1.13
CA ASP A 97 -9.21 -11.81 -1.87
C ASP A 97 -8.12 -11.21 -2.76
N THR A 98 -8.02 -11.74 -3.97
CA THR A 98 -7.11 -11.19 -4.97
C THR A 98 -7.71 -9.92 -5.54
N TYR A 99 -7.12 -8.79 -5.21
CA TYR A 99 -7.46 -7.55 -5.89
C TYR A 99 -6.87 -7.59 -7.29
N PRO A 100 -7.68 -7.31 -8.32
CA PRO A 100 -7.18 -7.31 -9.68
C PRO A 100 -6.12 -6.22 -9.86
N LEU A 101 -4.99 -6.60 -10.40
CA LEU A 101 -3.86 -5.71 -10.67
C LEU A 101 -3.82 -5.24 -12.12
N ASN A 102 -4.78 -5.69 -12.95
CA ASN A 102 -4.87 -5.34 -14.36
C ASN A 102 -6.32 -5.07 -14.79
N GLU A 103 -6.49 -4.38 -15.92
CA GLU A 103 -7.81 -3.99 -16.45
C GLU A 103 -8.77 -5.17 -16.69
N LYS A 104 -8.24 -6.32 -17.09
CA LYS A 104 -9.07 -7.51 -17.35
C LYS A 104 -9.70 -8.06 -16.09
N ASP A 105 -9.00 -7.96 -14.98
CA ASP A 105 -9.50 -8.42 -13.70
C ASP A 105 -10.42 -7.38 -13.05
N LEU A 106 -10.19 -6.10 -13.30
CA LEU A 106 -11.08 -5.00 -12.91
C LEU A 106 -12.49 -5.17 -13.47
N ASN A 107 -12.60 -5.60 -14.71
CA ASN A 107 -13.91 -5.83 -15.35
C ASN A 107 -14.66 -7.03 -14.76
N LYS A 108 -13.94 -8.05 -14.30
CA LYS A 108 -14.55 -9.20 -13.64
C LYS A 108 -15.13 -8.86 -12.25
N VAL A 109 -14.50 -7.95 -11.54
CA VAL A 109 -14.95 -7.52 -10.21
C VAL A 109 -16.15 -6.58 -10.31
N LYS A 110 -16.18 -5.69 -11.29
CA LYS A 110 -17.33 -4.81 -11.56
C LYS A 110 -18.61 -5.59 -11.90
N LEU A 111 -18.48 -6.77 -12.48
CA LEU A 111 -19.62 -7.64 -12.81
C LEU A 111 -20.16 -8.42 -11.60
N LYS A 112 -19.46 -8.44 -10.46
CA LYS A 112 -19.86 -9.14 -9.24
C LYS A 112 -20.46 -8.20 -8.17
N GLN A 113 -20.45 -6.93 -8.41
CA GLN A 113 -21.11 -5.91 -7.60
C GLN A 113 -22.52 -5.63 -8.14
#